data_a3245b220b786ae50e139bbfe3f4154d
#
_entry.id   a3245b220b786ae50e139bbfe3f4154d
#
_cell.length_a   1.000
_cell.length_b   1.000
_cell.length_c   1.000
_cell.angle_alpha   90.00
_cell.angle_beta   90.00
_cell.angle_gamma   90.00
#
_symmetry.space_group_name_H-M   'P 1'
#
loop_
_entity.id
_entity.type
_entity.pdbx_description
1 polymer ?
#
loop_
_entity_poly.entity_id
_entity_poly.type
_entity_poly.pdbx_seq_one_letter_code
_entity_poly.pdbx_strand_id
1 'polypeptide(L)'
;MKGGVSVLKIMSKHSATLVIMFLITLLPIFQYQASAHATLEKSTPQQQGVIKHKPEAIKLEFNEPVNTKYSSVTLFDDKGKKIKDLKPLTTGWSQTVVFSSEQIVNGTNTIEWHTVSADGHEVGDTFEFSVGKVTAKDVDTSSPFYEQSKFWFGLLRYVTEGATFLLIGLFWLNGIAKKRGLRQFNVLPKQSGIAWIMAMSVLVSLVVYMMTLTSDILEDILSFKLEVIMQFPYILSSISLIILFILFILKDMEKIWYWLISIIMIAVISMSGHVWAQQVPLWSIIIRTIHLIGLTLWLGSLVYLICYAIKVKINQLTSVRRMLLKVNIIAV
;
A
#
# COMPACT_ATOMS: atom_id res chain seq x y z
N MET A 1 43.36 25.37 -20.86
CA MET A 1 42.78 24.12 -20.29
C MET A 1 42.48 24.30 -18.80
N LYS A 2 41.39 24.98 -18.38
CA LYS A 2 40.97 25.16 -16.98
C LYS A 2 39.45 25.05 -16.77
N GLY A 3 38.71 24.41 -17.67
CA GLY A 3 37.25 24.30 -17.59
C GLY A 3 36.67 22.94 -17.11
N GLY A 4 37.49 21.89 -17.06
CA GLY A 4 36.98 20.52 -16.79
C GLY A 4 36.85 20.11 -15.31
N VAL A 5 37.51 20.84 -14.40
CA VAL A 5 37.58 20.41 -12.99
C VAL A 5 36.40 20.91 -12.15
N SER A 6 35.68 21.95 -12.59
CA SER A 6 34.56 22.53 -11.79
C SER A 6 33.26 21.75 -11.93
N VAL A 7 33.00 21.14 -13.08
CA VAL A 7 31.75 20.40 -13.33
C VAL A 7 31.72 19.09 -12.55
N LEU A 8 32.84 18.37 -12.49
CA LEU A 8 32.98 17.14 -11.69
C LEU A 8 32.88 17.37 -10.17
N LYS A 9 33.30 18.57 -9.69
CA LYS A 9 33.25 18.90 -8.26
C LYS A 9 31.86 19.32 -7.76
N ILE A 10 31.00 19.84 -8.65
CA ILE A 10 29.59 20.16 -8.34
C ILE A 10 28.74 18.90 -8.39
N MET A 11 29.02 17.98 -9.31
CA MET A 11 28.35 16.66 -9.35
C MET A 11 28.62 15.84 -8.08
N SER A 12 29.79 15.97 -7.42
CA SER A 12 30.18 15.09 -6.31
C SER A 12 29.42 15.35 -4.99
N LYS A 13 28.89 16.54 -4.74
CA LYS A 13 28.17 16.84 -3.49
C LYS A 13 26.71 16.37 -3.48
N HIS A 14 26.03 16.38 -4.62
CA HIS A 14 24.64 15.95 -4.73
C HIS A 14 24.50 14.54 -5.31
N SER A 15 25.48 14.06 -6.09
CA SER A 15 25.46 12.73 -6.68
C SER A 15 25.54 11.61 -5.66
N ALA A 16 26.36 11.73 -4.61
CA ALA A 16 26.43 10.72 -3.57
C ALA A 16 25.12 10.61 -2.77
N THR A 17 24.52 11.75 -2.43
CA THR A 17 23.21 11.79 -1.75
C THR A 17 22.11 11.20 -2.63
N LEU A 18 22.11 11.52 -3.93
CA LEU A 18 21.14 10.98 -4.88
C LEU A 18 21.33 9.49 -5.14
N VAL A 19 22.56 9.00 -5.20
CA VAL A 19 22.87 7.57 -5.32
C VAL A 19 22.42 6.81 -4.06
N ILE A 20 22.73 7.32 -2.87
CA ILE A 20 22.29 6.69 -1.62
C ILE A 20 20.76 6.67 -1.54
N MET A 21 20.09 7.77 -1.89
CA MET A 21 18.63 7.83 -1.89
C MET A 21 18.01 6.94 -2.97
N PHE A 22 18.63 6.83 -4.14
CA PHE A 22 18.25 5.87 -5.18
C PHE A 22 18.40 4.42 -4.69
N LEU A 23 19.49 4.10 -4.01
CA LEU A 23 19.68 2.77 -3.41
C LEU A 23 18.63 2.47 -2.32
N ILE A 24 18.27 3.46 -1.50
CA ILE A 24 17.20 3.31 -0.50
C ILE A 24 15.85 3.06 -1.17
N THR A 25 15.56 3.71 -2.31
CA THR A 25 14.30 3.49 -3.05
C THR A 25 14.24 2.15 -3.77
N LEU A 26 15.38 1.48 -3.92
CA LEU A 26 15.45 0.11 -4.47
C LEU A 26 15.24 -0.97 -3.39
N LEU A 27 15.25 -0.62 -2.08
CA LEU A 27 15.04 -1.60 -1.01
C LEU A 27 13.76 -2.45 -1.18
N PRO A 28 12.61 -1.91 -1.65
CA PRO A 28 11.43 -2.73 -1.91
C PRO A 28 11.62 -3.80 -3.00
N ILE A 29 12.67 -3.72 -3.83
CA ILE A 29 12.94 -4.69 -4.91
C ILE A 29 13.50 -6.02 -4.36
N PHE A 30 14.12 -6.01 -3.19
CA PHE A 30 14.76 -7.17 -2.59
C PHE A 30 13.82 -7.99 -1.70
N GLN A 31 12.53 -7.94 -1.95
CA GLN A 31 11.57 -8.73 -1.20
C GLN A 31 11.53 -10.17 -1.73
N TYR A 32 11.51 -11.13 -0.80
CA TYR A 32 11.41 -12.54 -1.13
C TYR A 32 10.04 -12.86 -1.73
N GLN A 33 10.04 -13.74 -2.73
CA GLN A 33 8.82 -14.34 -3.27
C GLN A 33 8.13 -15.12 -2.16
N ALA A 34 6.91 -14.74 -1.87
CA ALA A 34 6.02 -15.56 -1.09
C ALA A 34 4.93 -16.11 -2.00
N SER A 35 4.62 -17.36 -1.81
CA SER A 35 3.56 -18.10 -2.48
C SER A 35 2.18 -17.61 -2.03
N ALA A 36 1.14 -18.01 -2.74
CA ALA A 36 -0.27 -17.69 -2.56
C ALA A 36 -0.72 -17.38 -1.11
N HIS A 37 -1.75 -16.53 -0.99
CA HIS A 37 -2.39 -16.20 0.28
C HIS A 37 -2.79 -17.45 1.06
N ALA A 38 -2.49 -17.48 2.36
CA ALA A 38 -2.95 -18.52 3.24
C ALA A 38 -4.50 -18.57 3.23
N THR A 39 -5.04 -19.74 2.97
CA THR A 39 -6.47 -20.01 3.04
C THR A 39 -6.77 -21.02 4.14
N LEU A 40 -7.83 -20.78 4.90
CA LEU A 40 -8.30 -21.72 5.92
C LEU A 40 -8.92 -22.93 5.22
N GLU A 41 -8.28 -24.10 5.32
CA GLU A 41 -8.79 -25.35 4.75
C GLU A 41 -9.72 -26.08 5.71
N LYS A 42 -9.40 -26.03 7.02
CA LYS A 42 -10.15 -26.76 8.02
C LYS A 42 -10.13 -26.03 9.37
N SER A 43 -11.23 -26.12 10.10
CA SER A 43 -11.31 -25.64 11.47
C SER A 43 -11.82 -26.74 12.42
N THR A 44 -11.39 -26.66 13.66
CA THR A 44 -11.96 -27.40 14.77
C THR A 44 -12.31 -26.44 15.88
N PRO A 45 -13.59 -26.24 16.26
CA PRO A 45 -14.79 -26.88 15.66
C PRO A 45 -14.99 -26.54 14.19
N GLN A 46 -15.67 -27.44 13.47
CA GLN A 46 -15.96 -27.25 12.05
C GLN A 46 -16.89 -26.06 11.86
N GLN A 47 -16.71 -25.30 10.78
CA GLN A 47 -17.60 -24.21 10.38
C GLN A 47 -19.04 -24.70 10.29
N GLN A 48 -19.98 -23.92 10.86
CA GLN A 48 -21.41 -24.24 10.99
C GLN A 48 -21.69 -25.55 11.75
N GLY A 49 -20.69 -26.14 12.41
CA GLY A 49 -20.84 -27.37 13.17
C GLY A 49 -21.58 -27.17 14.47
N VAL A 50 -22.29 -28.23 14.91
CA VAL A 50 -22.91 -28.30 16.24
C VAL A 50 -22.23 -29.41 17.04
N ILE A 51 -21.61 -29.04 18.14
CA ILE A 51 -20.91 -29.98 19.04
C ILE A 51 -21.63 -30.09 20.36
N LYS A 52 -21.59 -31.27 20.98
CA LYS A 52 -22.30 -31.53 22.24
C LYS A 52 -21.59 -30.92 23.44
N HIS A 53 -20.29 -30.88 23.44
CA HIS A 53 -19.44 -30.40 24.53
C HIS A 53 -18.45 -29.38 24.01
N LYS A 54 -17.94 -28.52 24.88
CA LYS A 54 -16.84 -27.62 24.54
C LYS A 54 -15.67 -28.41 23.94
N PRO A 55 -15.05 -27.91 22.89
CA PRO A 55 -13.87 -28.54 22.31
C PRO A 55 -12.65 -28.35 23.25
N GLU A 56 -11.68 -29.22 23.17
CA GLU A 56 -10.42 -29.09 23.93
C GLU A 56 -9.60 -27.87 23.49
N ALA A 57 -9.66 -27.53 22.22
CA ALA A 57 -8.97 -26.37 21.63
C ALA A 57 -9.68 -25.91 20.35
N ILE A 58 -9.45 -24.66 19.96
CA ILE A 58 -9.76 -24.17 18.62
C ILE A 58 -8.53 -24.39 17.76
N LYS A 59 -8.69 -25.10 16.62
CA LYS A 59 -7.61 -25.34 15.65
C LYS A 59 -7.99 -24.78 14.31
N LEU A 60 -7.07 -24.05 13.68
CA LEU A 60 -7.19 -23.53 12.33
C LEU A 60 -6.08 -24.13 11.49
N GLU A 61 -6.45 -24.86 10.42
CA GLU A 61 -5.51 -25.52 9.49
C GLU A 61 -5.52 -24.77 8.16
N PHE A 62 -4.34 -24.32 7.74
CA PHE A 62 -4.13 -23.52 6.53
C PHE A 62 -3.44 -24.35 5.44
N ASN A 63 -3.66 -23.97 4.17
CA ASN A 63 -3.00 -24.59 3.00
C ASN A 63 -1.46 -24.38 2.98
N GLU A 64 -0.96 -23.38 3.72
CA GLU A 64 0.46 -23.05 3.83
C GLU A 64 0.83 -22.65 5.27
N PRO A 65 2.11 -22.69 5.66
CA PRO A 65 2.53 -22.21 6.97
C PRO A 65 2.26 -20.73 7.15
N VAL A 66 1.65 -20.37 8.27
CA VAL A 66 1.41 -18.99 8.71
C VAL A 66 2.27 -18.65 9.92
N ASN A 67 2.55 -17.38 10.14
CA ASN A 67 3.26 -16.95 11.33
C ASN A 67 2.31 -16.90 12.52
N THR A 68 2.43 -17.89 13.41
CA THR A 68 1.54 -17.99 14.57
C THR A 68 1.65 -16.80 15.52
N LYS A 69 2.81 -16.13 15.59
CA LYS A 69 2.99 -14.92 16.40
C LYS A 69 2.02 -13.80 16.01
N TYR A 70 1.70 -13.72 14.71
CA TYR A 70 0.81 -12.70 14.15
C TYR A 70 -0.60 -13.24 13.88
N SER A 71 -0.92 -14.42 14.43
CA SER A 71 -2.25 -14.98 14.35
C SER A 71 -3.05 -14.60 15.59
N SER A 72 -4.33 -14.35 15.41
CA SER A 72 -5.27 -14.05 16.50
C SER A 72 -6.65 -14.58 16.18
N VAL A 73 -7.43 -14.82 17.23
CA VAL A 73 -8.84 -15.15 17.16
C VAL A 73 -9.60 -14.21 18.09
N THR A 74 -10.61 -13.54 17.59
CA THR A 74 -11.61 -12.84 18.39
C THR A 74 -12.85 -13.70 18.49
N LEU A 75 -13.30 -13.96 19.71
CA LEU A 75 -14.49 -14.75 20.02
C LEU A 75 -15.66 -13.82 20.33
N PHE A 76 -16.81 -14.08 19.73
CA PHE A 76 -18.07 -13.37 19.96
C PHE A 76 -19.17 -14.35 20.41
N ASP A 77 -20.14 -13.83 21.16
CA ASP A 77 -21.33 -14.56 21.55
C ASP A 77 -22.42 -14.55 20.48
N ASP A 78 -23.56 -15.14 20.76
CA ASP A 78 -24.73 -15.23 19.86
C ASP A 78 -25.43 -13.88 19.58
N LYS A 79 -24.98 -12.80 20.22
CA LYS A 79 -25.46 -11.41 20.00
C LYS A 79 -24.42 -10.53 19.27
N GLY A 80 -23.30 -11.11 18.82
CA GLY A 80 -22.22 -10.37 18.23
C GLY A 80 -21.38 -9.55 19.22
N LYS A 81 -21.55 -9.80 20.53
CA LYS A 81 -20.74 -9.14 21.55
C LYS A 81 -19.41 -9.85 21.71
N LYS A 82 -18.33 -9.08 21.61
CA LYS A 82 -16.97 -9.59 21.81
C LYS A 82 -16.81 -10.15 23.22
N ILE A 83 -16.36 -11.41 23.30
CA ILE A 83 -16.03 -12.12 24.52
C ILE A 83 -14.55 -11.89 24.86
N LYS A 84 -13.64 -12.25 23.94
CA LYS A 84 -12.20 -12.16 24.18
C LYS A 84 -11.39 -12.28 22.89
N ASP A 85 -10.20 -11.67 22.90
CA ASP A 85 -9.13 -11.97 21.95
C ASP A 85 -8.26 -13.10 22.50
N LEU A 86 -8.05 -14.12 21.67
CA LEU A 86 -7.26 -15.29 22.01
C LEU A 86 -5.92 -15.20 21.27
N LYS A 87 -4.84 -15.48 21.99
CA LYS A 87 -3.50 -15.64 21.41
C LYS A 87 -3.23 -17.11 21.12
N PRO A 88 -2.41 -17.43 20.10
CA PRO A 88 -2.04 -18.80 19.78
C PRO A 88 -1.29 -19.48 20.93
N LEU A 89 -1.54 -20.77 21.10
CA LEU A 89 -0.77 -21.63 21.99
C LEU A 89 0.49 -22.21 21.29
N THR A 90 0.52 -22.16 19.97
CA THR A 90 1.67 -22.57 19.14
C THR A 90 2.57 -21.37 18.85
N THR A 91 3.84 -21.63 18.57
CA THR A 91 4.84 -20.60 18.22
C THR A 91 5.58 -20.96 16.94
N GLY A 92 6.00 -19.95 16.17
CA GLY A 92 6.75 -20.10 14.93
C GLY A 92 5.87 -20.22 13.69
N TRP A 93 6.42 -20.74 12.61
CA TRP A 93 5.70 -20.99 11.37
C TRP A 93 5.01 -22.36 11.42
N SER A 94 3.70 -22.39 11.20
CA SER A 94 2.91 -23.64 11.24
C SER A 94 1.70 -23.54 10.31
N GLN A 95 1.33 -24.68 9.71
CA GLN A 95 0.05 -24.80 8.99
C GLN A 95 -1.13 -24.91 9.95
N THR A 96 -0.89 -25.30 11.21
CA THR A 96 -1.94 -25.43 12.21
C THR A 96 -1.70 -24.45 13.34
N VAL A 97 -2.67 -23.56 13.58
CA VAL A 97 -2.65 -22.62 14.70
C VAL A 97 -3.68 -23.09 15.74
N VAL A 98 -3.25 -23.17 16.99
CA VAL A 98 -4.06 -23.67 18.10
C VAL A 98 -4.33 -22.55 19.11
N PHE A 99 -5.59 -22.42 19.52
CA PHE A 99 -6.03 -21.44 20.54
C PHE A 99 -6.77 -22.13 21.69
N SER A 100 -6.79 -21.46 22.86
CA SER A 100 -7.56 -21.94 24.01
C SER A 100 -9.06 -21.91 23.73
N SER A 101 -9.79 -22.91 24.24
CA SER A 101 -11.24 -23.01 24.14
C SER A 101 -11.99 -22.61 25.43
N GLU A 102 -11.26 -22.18 26.47
CA GLU A 102 -11.85 -21.91 27.79
C GLU A 102 -13.00 -20.89 27.76
N GLN A 103 -12.93 -19.92 26.84
CA GLN A 103 -13.89 -18.82 26.75
C GLN A 103 -15.11 -19.12 25.88
N ILE A 104 -15.16 -20.31 25.25
CA ILE A 104 -16.32 -20.75 24.46
C ILE A 104 -17.54 -20.88 25.35
N VAL A 105 -18.67 -20.35 24.90
CA VAL A 105 -19.95 -20.40 25.62
C VAL A 105 -20.91 -21.41 25.00
N ASN A 106 -21.95 -21.81 25.74
CA ASN A 106 -23.03 -22.61 25.18
C ASN A 106 -23.87 -21.77 24.22
N GLY A 107 -24.35 -22.39 23.15
CA GLY A 107 -25.04 -21.69 22.06
C GLY A 107 -24.07 -21.39 20.88
N THR A 108 -24.46 -20.44 20.03
CA THR A 108 -23.68 -20.03 18.88
C THR A 108 -22.50 -19.17 19.31
N ASN A 109 -21.32 -19.51 18.83
CA ASN A 109 -20.10 -18.76 18.99
C ASN A 109 -19.60 -18.36 17.60
N THR A 110 -19.22 -17.10 17.42
CA THR A 110 -18.63 -16.60 16.19
C THR A 110 -17.13 -16.37 16.41
N ILE A 111 -16.32 -16.89 15.51
CA ILE A 111 -14.87 -16.73 15.50
C ILE A 111 -14.51 -15.83 14.33
N GLU A 112 -13.88 -14.70 14.61
CA GLU A 112 -13.16 -13.90 13.66
C GLU A 112 -11.66 -14.19 13.84
N TRP A 113 -11.01 -14.68 12.78
CA TRP A 113 -9.59 -15.00 12.82
C TRP A 113 -8.79 -14.12 11.87
N HIS A 114 -7.57 -13.78 12.28
CA HIS A 114 -6.58 -13.07 11.49
C HIS A 114 -5.25 -13.80 11.58
N THR A 115 -4.51 -13.80 10.48
CA THR A 115 -3.13 -14.29 10.43
C THR A 115 -2.35 -13.56 9.34
N VAL A 116 -1.03 -13.75 9.33
CA VAL A 116 -0.14 -13.23 8.29
C VAL A 116 0.46 -14.41 7.55
N SER A 117 0.20 -14.45 6.24
CA SER A 117 0.78 -15.44 5.32
C SER A 117 2.27 -15.19 5.08
N ALA A 118 2.94 -16.17 4.46
CA ALA A 118 4.39 -16.08 4.20
C ALA A 118 4.79 -14.91 3.31
N ASP A 119 3.86 -14.38 2.52
CA ASP A 119 4.04 -13.20 1.67
C ASP A 119 3.82 -11.85 2.39
N GLY A 120 3.61 -11.89 3.72
CA GLY A 120 3.39 -10.69 4.54
C GLY A 120 2.00 -10.09 4.41
N HIS A 121 1.04 -10.78 3.75
CA HIS A 121 -0.33 -10.30 3.69
C HIS A 121 -1.14 -10.77 4.89
N GLU A 122 -1.87 -9.84 5.49
CA GLU A 122 -2.85 -10.15 6.51
C GLU A 122 -4.09 -10.74 5.84
N VAL A 123 -4.46 -11.95 6.27
CA VAL A 123 -5.67 -12.66 5.86
C VAL A 123 -6.54 -12.96 7.07
N GLY A 124 -7.83 -12.97 6.90
CA GLY A 124 -8.77 -13.23 7.96
C GLY A 124 -10.17 -13.47 7.41
N ASP A 125 -10.98 -14.16 8.21
CA ASP A 125 -12.39 -14.45 7.89
C ASP A 125 -13.16 -14.72 9.17
N THR A 126 -14.45 -14.92 9.04
CA THR A 126 -15.36 -15.16 10.15
C THR A 126 -16.14 -16.45 9.92
N PHE A 127 -16.29 -17.28 10.95
CA PHE A 127 -17.17 -18.44 10.91
C PHE A 127 -17.86 -18.69 12.24
N GLU A 128 -18.95 -19.43 12.19
CA GLU A 128 -19.77 -19.78 13.36
C GLU A 128 -19.70 -21.29 13.64
N PHE A 129 -19.86 -21.64 14.91
CA PHE A 129 -20.17 -22.97 15.37
C PHE A 129 -21.02 -22.90 16.64
N SER A 130 -21.71 -23.99 17.04
CA SER A 130 -22.55 -23.99 18.19
C SER A 130 -22.19 -25.11 19.16
N VAL A 131 -22.29 -24.83 20.48
CA VAL A 131 -22.18 -25.80 21.57
C VAL A 131 -23.55 -26.10 22.11
N GLY A 132 -23.99 -27.35 22.03
CA GLY A 132 -25.32 -27.79 22.45
C GLY A 132 -26.40 -27.48 21.42
N LYS A 133 -26.85 -26.24 21.33
CA LYS A 133 -27.92 -25.80 20.43
C LYS A 133 -27.50 -24.57 19.64
N VAL A 134 -28.01 -24.46 18.42
CA VAL A 134 -27.90 -23.22 17.62
C VAL A 134 -28.81 -22.18 18.25
N THR A 135 -28.26 -21.07 18.73
CA THR A 135 -29.01 -19.95 19.35
C THR A 135 -29.13 -18.75 18.44
N ALA A 136 -28.21 -18.59 17.48
CA ALA A 136 -28.26 -17.57 16.46
C ALA A 136 -27.67 -18.09 15.16
N LYS A 137 -27.90 -17.38 14.05
CA LYS A 137 -27.31 -17.61 12.73
C LYS A 137 -26.96 -16.26 12.10
N ASP A 138 -25.89 -16.23 11.32
CA ASP A 138 -25.43 -15.03 10.60
C ASP A 138 -25.24 -13.84 11.55
N VAL A 139 -24.54 -14.09 12.67
CA VAL A 139 -24.29 -13.08 13.70
C VAL A 139 -23.41 -11.97 13.12
N ASP A 140 -23.95 -10.76 13.07
CA ASP A 140 -23.19 -9.60 12.63
C ASP A 140 -22.19 -9.17 13.72
N THR A 141 -20.92 -9.41 13.48
CA THR A 141 -19.80 -8.97 14.32
C THR A 141 -19.11 -7.74 13.78
N SER A 142 -19.56 -7.22 12.61
CA SER A 142 -18.91 -6.12 11.93
C SER A 142 -19.07 -4.80 12.69
N SER A 143 -17.98 -4.11 12.94
CA SER A 143 -18.01 -2.70 13.33
C SER A 143 -18.41 -1.83 12.13
N PRO A 144 -19.11 -0.70 12.37
CA PRO A 144 -19.40 0.25 11.30
C PRO A 144 -18.15 0.60 10.47
N PHE A 145 -18.29 0.71 9.15
CA PHE A 145 -17.15 0.90 8.25
C PHE A 145 -16.26 2.11 8.62
N TYR A 146 -16.86 3.17 9.18
CA TYR A 146 -16.15 4.39 9.60
C TYR A 146 -15.32 4.20 10.89
N GLU A 147 -15.52 3.13 11.64
CA GLU A 147 -14.69 2.75 12.79
C GLU A 147 -13.51 1.87 12.40
N GLN A 148 -13.54 1.32 11.18
CA GLN A 148 -12.50 0.42 10.70
C GLN A 148 -11.29 1.20 10.17
N SER A 149 -10.12 0.97 10.74
CA SER A 149 -8.86 1.58 10.27
C SER A 149 -8.58 1.27 8.80
N LYS A 150 -8.97 0.07 8.32
CA LYS A 150 -8.82 -0.36 6.92
C LYS A 150 -9.58 0.55 5.94
N PHE A 151 -10.76 1.05 6.31
CA PHE A 151 -11.51 2.01 5.49
C PHE A 151 -10.75 3.33 5.33
N TRP A 152 -10.28 3.90 6.43
CA TRP A 152 -9.54 5.17 6.41
C TRP A 152 -8.20 5.05 5.70
N PHE A 153 -7.50 3.93 5.90
CA PHE A 153 -6.30 3.61 5.15
C PHE A 153 -6.57 3.57 3.64
N GLY A 154 -7.59 2.83 3.20
CA GLY A 154 -7.98 2.74 1.79
C GLY A 154 -8.30 4.10 1.18
N LEU A 155 -9.09 4.92 1.89
CA LEU A 155 -9.45 6.27 1.46
C LEU A 155 -8.22 7.19 1.35
N LEU A 156 -7.38 7.25 2.39
CA LEU A 156 -6.18 8.07 2.40
C LEU A 156 -5.20 7.65 1.31
N ARG A 157 -5.00 6.36 1.14
CA ARG A 157 -4.16 5.81 0.08
C ARG A 157 -4.66 6.21 -1.30
N TYR A 158 -5.96 6.02 -1.57
CA TYR A 158 -6.59 6.39 -2.84
C TYR A 158 -6.41 7.88 -3.15
N VAL A 159 -6.67 8.76 -2.17
CA VAL A 159 -6.52 10.22 -2.32
C VAL A 159 -5.04 10.59 -2.55
N THR A 160 -4.13 10.01 -1.78
CA THR A 160 -2.69 10.33 -1.85
C THR A 160 -2.07 9.83 -3.16
N GLU A 161 -2.32 8.58 -3.57
CA GLU A 161 -1.83 8.03 -4.83
C GLU A 161 -2.45 8.76 -6.02
N GLY A 162 -3.77 9.02 -5.98
CA GLY A 162 -4.48 9.78 -7.01
C GLY A 162 -3.93 11.20 -7.18
N ALA A 163 -3.74 11.94 -6.08
CA ALA A 163 -3.13 13.25 -6.11
C ALA A 163 -1.70 13.22 -6.66
N THR A 164 -0.93 12.18 -6.32
CA THR A 164 0.44 11.98 -6.85
C THR A 164 0.41 11.84 -8.38
N PHE A 165 -0.48 11.01 -8.93
CA PHE A 165 -0.62 10.86 -10.38
C PHE A 165 -1.05 12.16 -11.07
N LEU A 166 -2.01 12.90 -10.50
CA LEU A 166 -2.44 14.20 -11.03
C LEU A 166 -1.30 15.21 -11.07
N LEU A 167 -0.52 15.32 -9.99
CA LEU A 167 0.59 16.27 -9.88
C LEU A 167 1.75 15.92 -10.82
N ILE A 168 2.16 14.64 -10.87
CA ILE A 168 3.20 14.16 -11.78
C ILE A 168 2.74 14.31 -13.23
N GLY A 169 1.50 13.93 -13.53
CA GLY A 169 0.93 14.06 -14.86
C GLY A 169 0.92 15.51 -15.34
N LEU A 170 0.49 16.45 -14.50
CA LEU A 170 0.52 17.88 -14.83
C LEU A 170 1.97 18.41 -14.99
N PHE A 171 2.91 17.92 -14.18
CA PHE A 171 4.34 18.23 -14.33
C PHE A 171 4.86 17.78 -15.69
N TRP A 172 4.55 16.56 -16.12
CA TRP A 172 4.96 16.04 -17.43
C TRP A 172 4.32 16.82 -18.59
N LEU A 173 3.00 17.09 -18.48
CA LEU A 173 2.29 17.87 -19.50
C LEU A 173 2.83 19.29 -19.62
N ASN A 174 3.22 19.93 -18.51
CA ASN A 174 3.91 21.23 -18.56
C ASN A 174 5.24 21.16 -19.32
N GLY A 175 6.01 20.08 -19.14
CA GLY A 175 7.25 19.85 -19.89
C GLY A 175 7.02 19.72 -21.40
N ILE A 176 5.97 18.98 -21.79
CA ILE A 176 5.57 18.80 -23.19
C ILE A 176 5.00 20.10 -23.78
N ALA A 177 4.16 20.81 -23.03
CA ALA A 177 3.56 22.08 -23.42
C ALA A 177 4.63 23.15 -23.67
N LYS A 178 5.65 23.22 -22.80
CA LYS A 178 6.78 24.14 -22.96
C LYS A 178 7.48 23.96 -24.30
N LYS A 179 7.77 22.73 -24.71
CA LYS A 179 8.41 22.42 -26.00
C LYS A 179 7.55 22.85 -27.21
N ARG A 180 6.26 23.09 -27.01
CA ARG A 180 5.28 23.49 -28.05
C ARG A 180 4.85 24.96 -27.95
N GLY A 181 5.49 25.74 -27.10
CA GLY A 181 5.13 27.16 -26.89
C GLY A 181 3.76 27.36 -26.23
N LEU A 182 3.20 26.33 -25.59
CA LEU A 182 1.91 26.41 -24.90
C LEU A 182 2.09 26.86 -23.44
N ARG A 183 1.02 27.37 -22.86
CA ARG A 183 0.99 27.87 -21.48
C ARG A 183 1.36 26.75 -20.51
N GLN A 184 2.18 27.08 -19.50
CA GLN A 184 2.51 26.21 -18.39
C GLN A 184 1.73 26.63 -17.15
N PHE A 185 1.41 25.65 -16.29
CA PHE A 185 0.76 25.88 -15.00
C PHE A 185 1.77 25.60 -13.88
N ASN A 186 1.85 26.52 -12.89
CA ASN A 186 2.77 26.36 -11.78
C ASN A 186 2.35 25.20 -10.87
N VAL A 187 3.18 24.16 -10.83
CA VAL A 187 3.06 22.98 -9.98
C VAL A 187 4.47 22.61 -9.51
N LEU A 188 4.65 21.40 -9.02
CA LEU A 188 5.96 20.85 -8.71
C LEU A 188 6.96 21.03 -9.89
N PRO A 189 8.22 21.27 -9.64
CA PRO A 189 8.87 21.45 -8.32
C PRO A 189 8.83 22.88 -7.78
N LYS A 190 8.26 23.85 -8.51
CA LYS A 190 8.29 25.27 -8.13
C LYS A 190 7.51 25.59 -6.85
N GLN A 191 6.51 24.76 -6.52
CA GLN A 191 5.70 24.91 -5.31
C GLN A 191 6.10 23.85 -4.27
N SER A 192 7.16 24.12 -3.52
CA SER A 192 7.65 23.24 -2.46
C SER A 192 6.57 22.90 -1.41
N GLY A 193 5.64 23.81 -1.12
CA GLY A 193 4.53 23.56 -0.20
C GLY A 193 3.67 22.36 -0.61
N ILE A 194 3.42 22.15 -1.91
CA ILE A 194 2.65 21.00 -2.39
C ILE A 194 3.41 19.70 -2.10
N ALA A 195 4.71 19.67 -2.34
CA ALA A 195 5.52 18.47 -2.07
C ALA A 195 5.56 18.14 -0.56
N TRP A 196 5.61 19.15 0.32
CA TRP A 196 5.47 18.94 1.76
C TRP A 196 4.10 18.38 2.15
N ILE A 197 3.01 18.93 1.60
CA ILE A 197 1.66 18.41 1.84
C ILE A 197 1.57 16.96 1.40
N MET A 198 2.13 16.60 0.24
CA MET A 198 2.13 15.24 -0.25
C MET A 198 2.97 14.30 0.62
N ALA A 199 4.17 14.71 1.05
CA ALA A 199 5.00 13.92 1.97
C ALA A 199 4.26 13.67 3.30
N MET A 200 3.61 14.69 3.86
CA MET A 200 2.79 14.56 5.06
C MET A 200 1.57 13.65 4.84
N SER A 201 0.92 13.73 3.69
CA SER A 201 -0.21 12.85 3.34
C SER A 201 0.21 11.38 3.28
N VAL A 202 1.39 11.08 2.69
CA VAL A 202 1.97 9.73 2.71
C VAL A 202 2.27 9.28 4.13
N LEU A 203 2.86 10.16 4.95
CA LEU A 203 3.16 9.85 6.36
C LEU A 203 1.90 9.53 7.16
N VAL A 204 0.84 10.34 7.02
CA VAL A 204 -0.45 10.08 7.68
C VAL A 204 -1.04 8.75 7.20
N SER A 205 -0.99 8.47 5.88
CA SER A 205 -1.45 7.19 5.33
C SER A 205 -0.66 6.00 5.89
N LEU A 206 0.66 6.15 6.07
CA LEU A 206 1.52 5.13 6.70
C LEU A 206 1.14 4.91 8.17
N VAL A 207 0.90 5.97 8.94
CA VAL A 207 0.46 5.84 10.34
C VAL A 207 -0.88 5.11 10.42
N VAL A 208 -1.86 5.47 9.59
CA VAL A 208 -3.16 4.79 9.57
C VAL A 208 -3.01 3.33 9.11
N TYR A 209 -2.11 3.04 8.16
CA TYR A 209 -1.77 1.66 7.80
C TYR A 209 -1.24 0.88 9.01
N MET A 210 -0.31 1.44 9.78
CA MET A 210 0.21 0.79 10.99
C MET A 210 -0.90 0.49 12.01
N MET A 211 -1.96 1.32 12.06
CA MET A 211 -3.12 1.06 12.92
C MET A 211 -4.00 -0.11 12.42
N THR A 212 -3.81 -0.59 11.19
CA THR A 212 -4.49 -1.80 10.69
C THR A 212 -3.77 -3.08 11.08
N LEU A 213 -2.51 -3.00 11.50
CA LEU A 213 -1.69 -4.14 11.86
C LEU A 213 -1.95 -4.58 13.31
N THR A 214 -1.71 -5.87 13.59
CA THR A 214 -1.80 -6.38 14.96
C THR A 214 -0.74 -5.77 15.87
N SER A 215 -1.00 -5.72 17.18
CA SER A 215 -0.09 -5.15 18.18
C SER A 215 1.31 -5.76 18.13
N ASP A 216 1.38 -7.08 17.89
CA ASP A 216 2.64 -7.83 17.90
C ASP A 216 3.50 -7.49 16.66
N ILE A 217 2.86 -7.26 15.48
CA ILE A 217 3.54 -6.77 14.27
C ILE A 217 4.03 -5.33 14.49
N LEU A 218 3.17 -4.49 15.05
CA LEU A 218 3.51 -3.08 15.29
C LEU A 218 4.71 -2.96 16.25
N GLU A 219 4.75 -3.76 17.32
CA GLU A 219 5.89 -3.82 18.25
C GLU A 219 7.19 -4.21 17.54
N ASP A 220 7.14 -5.23 16.67
CA ASP A 220 8.31 -5.68 15.93
C ASP A 220 8.79 -4.64 14.90
N ILE A 221 7.88 -3.93 14.24
CA ILE A 221 8.21 -2.82 13.33
C ILE A 221 8.84 -1.66 14.10
N LEU A 222 8.26 -1.26 15.23
CA LEU A 222 8.78 -0.18 16.07
C LEU A 222 10.12 -0.54 16.73
N SER A 223 10.38 -1.84 16.91
CA SER A 223 11.69 -2.36 17.36
C SER A 223 12.71 -2.48 16.21
N PHE A 224 12.40 -1.96 15.01
CA PHE A 224 13.26 -1.98 13.82
C PHE A 224 13.74 -3.38 13.40
N LYS A 225 12.90 -4.41 13.57
CA LYS A 225 13.19 -5.75 13.04
C LYS A 225 13.07 -5.74 11.52
N LEU A 226 14.21 -5.66 10.83
CA LEU A 226 14.28 -5.54 9.37
C LEU A 226 13.56 -6.68 8.65
N GLU A 227 13.67 -7.90 9.16
CA GLU A 227 12.99 -9.08 8.60
C GLU A 227 11.46 -8.88 8.54
N VAL A 228 10.89 -8.27 9.57
CA VAL A 228 9.45 -7.97 9.64
C VAL A 228 9.11 -6.81 8.72
N ILE A 229 9.87 -5.71 8.79
CA ILE A 229 9.62 -4.52 7.95
C ILE A 229 9.64 -4.88 6.45
N MET A 230 10.55 -5.78 6.04
CA MET A 230 10.66 -6.23 4.65
C MET A 230 9.46 -7.08 4.19
N GLN A 231 8.68 -7.65 5.09
CA GLN A 231 7.45 -8.37 4.76
C GLN A 231 6.27 -7.44 4.43
N PHE A 232 6.39 -6.14 4.72
CA PHE A 232 5.32 -5.16 4.49
C PHE A 232 5.72 -4.14 3.40
N PRO A 233 5.50 -4.46 2.11
CA PRO A 233 5.92 -3.62 0.97
C PRO A 233 5.41 -2.18 1.05
N TYR A 234 4.23 -1.98 1.63
CA TYR A 234 3.63 -0.66 1.77
C TYR A 234 4.46 0.28 2.67
N ILE A 235 5.09 -0.24 3.73
CA ILE A 235 5.96 0.56 4.62
C ILE A 235 7.16 1.08 3.85
N LEU A 236 7.88 0.18 3.15
CA LEU A 236 9.06 0.55 2.37
C LEU A 236 8.71 1.50 1.22
N SER A 237 7.60 1.26 0.53
CA SER A 237 7.11 2.14 -0.53
C SER A 237 6.75 3.52 0.00
N SER A 238 6.11 3.60 1.17
CA SER A 238 5.74 4.89 1.80
C SER A 238 6.96 5.69 2.22
N ILE A 239 7.94 5.05 2.86
CA ILE A 239 9.22 5.70 3.23
C ILE A 239 9.93 6.21 1.97
N SER A 240 10.00 5.39 0.92
CA SER A 240 10.60 5.76 -0.35
C SER A 240 9.89 6.97 -0.99
N LEU A 241 8.55 6.99 -0.97
CA LEU A 241 7.76 8.11 -1.51
C LEU A 241 8.00 9.41 -0.72
N ILE A 242 8.07 9.35 0.61
CA ILE A 242 8.39 10.51 1.45
C ILE A 242 9.75 11.08 1.05
N ILE A 243 10.78 10.24 0.93
CA ILE A 243 12.12 10.64 0.50
C ILE A 243 12.08 11.28 -0.89
N LEU A 244 11.35 10.68 -1.84
CA LEU A 244 11.23 11.20 -3.20
C LEU A 244 10.50 12.56 -3.23
N PHE A 245 9.47 12.78 -2.41
CA PHE A 245 8.83 14.09 -2.27
C PHE A 245 9.78 15.12 -1.67
N ILE A 246 10.60 14.75 -0.68
CA ILE A 246 11.64 15.64 -0.12
C ILE A 246 12.67 15.99 -1.20
N LEU A 247 13.08 15.03 -2.03
CA LEU A 247 13.97 15.30 -3.16
C LEU A 247 13.37 16.28 -4.16
N PHE A 248 12.08 16.22 -4.40
CA PHE A 248 11.38 17.17 -5.27
C PHE A 248 11.41 18.62 -4.77
N ILE A 249 11.70 18.83 -3.48
CA ILE A 249 11.81 20.17 -2.85
C ILE A 249 13.21 20.77 -3.08
N LEU A 250 14.21 19.95 -3.34
CA LEU A 250 15.58 20.41 -3.53
C LEU A 250 15.63 21.36 -4.74
N LYS A 251 16.15 22.57 -4.50
CA LYS A 251 16.37 23.58 -5.54
C LYS A 251 17.65 23.28 -6.28
N ASP A 252 17.75 23.82 -7.50
CA ASP A 252 18.95 23.79 -8.32
C ASP A 252 19.38 22.41 -8.85
N MET A 253 18.47 21.44 -8.87
CA MET A 253 18.68 20.20 -9.60
C MET A 253 18.45 20.42 -11.10
N GLU A 254 19.18 19.69 -11.93
CA GLU A 254 18.93 19.65 -13.37
C GLU A 254 17.55 19.04 -13.65
N LYS A 255 16.91 19.49 -14.74
CA LYS A 255 15.55 19.05 -15.10
C LYS A 255 15.39 17.54 -15.23
N ILE A 256 16.47 16.85 -15.66
CA ILE A 256 16.46 15.41 -15.84
C ILE A 256 16.17 14.68 -14.51
N TRP A 257 16.68 15.20 -13.38
CA TRP A 257 16.45 14.59 -12.07
C TRP A 257 14.99 14.61 -11.64
N TYR A 258 14.28 15.72 -11.91
CA TYR A 258 12.85 15.79 -11.60
C TYR A 258 12.03 14.80 -12.43
N TRP A 259 12.44 14.56 -13.71
CA TRP A 259 11.81 13.53 -14.53
C TRP A 259 12.09 12.12 -14.00
N LEU A 260 13.32 11.82 -13.64
CA LEU A 260 13.71 10.53 -13.07
C LEU A 260 12.98 10.28 -11.74
N ILE A 261 12.99 11.24 -10.81
CA ILE A 261 12.28 11.14 -9.54
C ILE A 261 10.80 10.84 -9.77
N SER A 262 10.14 11.54 -10.68
CA SER A 262 8.72 11.33 -10.95
C SER A 262 8.42 9.93 -11.53
N ILE A 263 9.30 9.38 -12.37
CA ILE A 263 9.17 8.01 -12.88
C ILE A 263 9.39 7.00 -11.74
N ILE A 264 10.41 7.22 -10.90
CA ILE A 264 10.70 6.36 -9.75
C ILE A 264 9.54 6.37 -8.75
N MET A 265 8.88 7.53 -8.51
CA MET A 265 7.69 7.60 -7.65
C MET A 265 6.58 6.67 -8.15
N ILE A 266 6.32 6.65 -9.46
CA ILE A 266 5.30 5.74 -10.04
C ILE A 266 5.73 4.28 -9.90
N ALA A 267 7.01 3.97 -10.11
CA ALA A 267 7.54 2.63 -9.93
C ALA A 267 7.42 2.17 -8.47
N VAL A 268 7.71 3.04 -7.50
CA VAL A 268 7.56 2.74 -6.07
C VAL A 268 6.09 2.48 -5.70
N ILE A 269 5.15 3.28 -6.23
CA ILE A 269 3.71 3.02 -6.03
C ILE A 269 3.32 1.67 -6.62
N SER A 270 3.89 1.29 -7.77
CA SER A 270 3.60 -0.01 -8.40
C SER A 270 4.10 -1.21 -7.58
N MET A 271 5.12 -1.02 -6.73
CA MET A 271 5.67 -2.05 -5.85
C MET A 271 4.84 -2.30 -4.59
N SER A 272 3.86 -1.46 -4.29
CA SER A 272 2.97 -1.66 -3.15
C SER A 272 1.82 -2.62 -3.49
N GLY A 273 1.44 -3.51 -2.56
CA GLY A 273 0.28 -4.41 -2.68
C GLY A 273 0.60 -5.77 -3.32
N HIS A 274 -0.42 -6.38 -3.91
CA HIS A 274 -0.43 -7.80 -4.35
C HIS A 274 0.53 -8.19 -5.48
N VAL A 275 1.36 -7.28 -5.99
CA VAL A 275 2.34 -7.62 -7.04
C VAL A 275 3.37 -8.64 -6.56
N TRP A 276 3.63 -8.67 -5.25
CA TRP A 276 4.58 -9.59 -4.63
C TRP A 276 4.05 -11.02 -4.49
N ALA A 277 2.74 -11.20 -4.47
CA ALA A 277 2.07 -12.49 -4.44
C ALA A 277 1.99 -13.19 -5.82
N GLN A 278 2.50 -12.55 -6.88
CA GLN A 278 2.49 -13.12 -8.22
C GLN A 278 3.67 -14.07 -8.45
N GLN A 279 3.50 -15.07 -9.32
CA GLN A 279 4.56 -16.04 -9.66
C GLN A 279 5.86 -15.39 -10.15
N VAL A 280 5.74 -14.25 -10.86
CA VAL A 280 6.89 -13.48 -11.35
C VAL A 280 6.68 -12.00 -10.98
N PRO A 281 6.99 -11.58 -9.74
CA PRO A 281 6.74 -10.24 -9.24
C PRO A 281 7.35 -9.14 -10.11
N LEU A 282 8.56 -9.35 -10.63
CA LEU A 282 9.26 -8.36 -11.44
C LEU A 282 8.45 -7.99 -12.70
N TRP A 283 7.88 -8.94 -13.41
CA TRP A 283 7.04 -8.67 -14.58
C TRP A 283 5.77 -7.92 -14.19
N SER A 284 5.14 -8.30 -13.09
CA SER A 284 3.94 -7.63 -12.57
C SER A 284 4.23 -6.18 -12.22
N ILE A 285 5.38 -5.90 -11.59
CA ILE A 285 5.84 -4.54 -11.27
C ILE A 285 6.08 -3.73 -12.55
N ILE A 286 6.77 -4.30 -13.55
CA ILE A 286 7.06 -3.61 -14.81
C ILE A 286 5.76 -3.27 -15.54
N ILE A 287 4.87 -4.24 -15.74
CA ILE A 287 3.59 -4.04 -16.43
C ILE A 287 2.73 -3.01 -15.69
N ARG A 288 2.63 -3.12 -14.37
CA ARG A 288 1.89 -2.16 -13.55
C ARG A 288 2.51 -0.76 -13.62
N THR A 289 3.83 -0.64 -13.61
CA THR A 289 4.52 0.66 -13.77
C THR A 289 4.19 1.31 -15.12
N ILE A 290 4.23 0.55 -16.20
CA ILE A 290 3.87 1.03 -17.55
C ILE A 290 2.41 1.49 -17.58
N HIS A 291 1.51 0.69 -17.01
CA HIS A 291 0.09 1.04 -16.93
C HIS A 291 -0.13 2.33 -16.11
N LEU A 292 0.53 2.47 -14.95
CA LEU A 292 0.43 3.66 -14.11
C LEU A 292 1.03 4.90 -14.76
N ILE A 293 2.08 4.76 -15.59
CA ILE A 293 2.60 5.85 -16.42
C ILE A 293 1.55 6.31 -17.42
N GLY A 294 0.89 5.38 -18.11
CA GLY A 294 -0.22 5.68 -19.03
C GLY A 294 -1.37 6.41 -18.32
N LEU A 295 -1.81 5.88 -17.16
CA LEU A 295 -2.83 6.51 -16.32
C LEU A 295 -2.42 7.93 -15.88
N THR A 296 -1.17 8.12 -15.48
CA THR A 296 -0.63 9.42 -15.06
C THR A 296 -0.65 10.44 -16.19
N LEU A 297 -0.28 10.04 -17.41
CA LEU A 297 -0.36 10.90 -18.59
C LEU A 297 -1.81 11.26 -18.94
N TRP A 298 -2.72 10.30 -18.83
CA TRP A 298 -4.14 10.53 -19.09
C TRP A 298 -4.77 11.50 -18.08
N LEU A 299 -4.58 11.25 -16.77
CA LEU A 299 -5.05 12.13 -15.71
C LEU A 299 -4.42 13.53 -15.80
N GLY A 300 -3.10 13.60 -16.08
CA GLY A 300 -2.40 14.86 -16.31
C GLY A 300 -2.99 15.64 -17.49
N SER A 301 -3.38 14.95 -18.56
CA SER A 301 -4.05 15.57 -19.72
C SER A 301 -5.38 16.20 -19.36
N LEU A 302 -6.19 15.52 -18.53
CA LEU A 302 -7.45 16.05 -18.01
C LEU A 302 -7.23 17.30 -17.17
N VAL A 303 -6.31 17.24 -16.20
CA VAL A 303 -6.01 18.40 -15.33
C VAL A 303 -5.45 19.56 -16.15
N TYR A 304 -4.55 19.28 -17.09
CA TYR A 304 -4.02 20.33 -17.99
C TYR A 304 -5.13 21.00 -18.79
N LEU A 305 -6.07 20.21 -19.35
CA LEU A 305 -7.21 20.75 -20.10
C LEU A 305 -8.12 21.62 -19.24
N ILE A 306 -8.43 21.17 -18.01
CA ILE A 306 -9.23 21.94 -17.04
C ILE A 306 -8.55 23.26 -16.69
N CYS A 307 -7.25 23.21 -16.33
CA CYS A 307 -6.46 24.42 -16.04
C CYS A 307 -6.41 25.36 -17.23
N TYR A 308 -6.33 24.82 -18.45
CA TYR A 308 -6.32 25.59 -19.67
C TYR A 308 -7.66 26.27 -19.94
N ALA A 309 -8.77 25.53 -19.83
CA ALA A 309 -10.13 26.04 -20.02
C ALA A 309 -10.47 27.18 -19.04
N ILE A 310 -10.01 27.08 -17.79
CA ILE A 310 -10.27 28.12 -16.75
C ILE A 310 -9.43 29.39 -17.00
N LYS A 311 -8.19 29.26 -17.49
CA LYS A 311 -7.21 30.38 -17.49
C LYS A 311 -6.93 30.99 -18.85
N VAL A 312 -7.42 30.42 -19.96
CA VAL A 312 -7.06 30.85 -21.33
C VAL A 312 -8.30 31.06 -22.20
N LYS A 313 -8.34 32.15 -22.97
CA LYS A 313 -9.36 32.39 -24.00
C LYS A 313 -9.23 31.38 -25.15
N ILE A 314 -10.37 31.07 -25.78
CA ILE A 314 -10.65 29.94 -26.73
C ILE A 314 -9.70 29.82 -27.95
N ASN A 315 -8.94 30.85 -28.30
CA ASN A 315 -8.19 30.91 -29.56
C ASN A 315 -7.03 29.92 -29.74
N GLN A 316 -6.61 29.20 -28.71
CA GLN A 316 -5.50 28.24 -28.80
C GLN A 316 -5.95 26.77 -28.56
N LEU A 317 -7.23 26.51 -28.50
CA LEU A 317 -7.78 25.19 -28.17
C LEU A 317 -7.36 24.11 -29.17
N THR A 318 -7.18 24.44 -30.43
CA THR A 318 -6.79 23.53 -31.51
C THR A 318 -5.37 22.96 -31.28
N SER A 319 -4.42 23.80 -30.86
CA SER A 319 -3.05 23.39 -30.59
C SER A 319 -2.95 22.51 -29.34
N VAL A 320 -3.72 22.83 -28.30
CA VAL A 320 -3.85 22.02 -27.08
C VAL A 320 -4.47 20.67 -27.41
N ARG A 321 -5.59 20.65 -28.15
CA ARG A 321 -6.25 19.42 -28.60
C ARG A 321 -5.28 18.50 -29.35
N ARG A 322 -4.50 19.02 -30.29
CA ARG A 322 -3.48 18.23 -31.03
C ARG A 322 -2.39 17.69 -30.11
N MET A 323 -1.98 18.44 -29.08
CA MET A 323 -1.02 17.97 -28.09
C MET A 323 -1.59 16.81 -27.28
N LEU A 324 -2.80 16.98 -26.74
CA LEU A 324 -3.45 15.99 -25.88
C LEU A 324 -3.79 14.70 -26.63
N LEU A 325 -4.23 14.79 -27.89
CA LEU A 325 -4.47 13.61 -28.73
C LEU A 325 -3.20 12.77 -28.91
N LYS A 326 -2.03 13.42 -29.16
CA LYS A 326 -0.76 12.69 -29.29
C LYS A 326 -0.31 12.06 -27.96
N VAL A 327 -0.52 12.72 -26.83
CA VAL A 327 -0.19 12.18 -25.51
C VAL A 327 -1.09 11.01 -25.17
N ASN A 328 -2.40 11.11 -25.45
CA ASN A 328 -3.35 10.04 -25.15
C ASN A 328 -3.12 8.78 -26.01
N ILE A 329 -2.66 8.92 -27.26
CA ILE A 329 -2.25 7.76 -28.10
C ILE A 329 -1.06 7.02 -27.46
N ILE A 330 -0.16 7.72 -26.77
CA ILE A 330 0.98 7.10 -26.09
C ILE A 330 0.56 6.45 -24.77
N ALA A 331 -0.52 6.95 -24.16
CA ALA A 331 -1.02 6.50 -22.86
C ALA A 331 -1.88 5.23 -22.95
N VAL A 332 -2.36 4.87 -24.12
CA VAL A 332 -3.13 3.64 -24.43
C VAL A 332 -2.21 2.57 -24.97
#